data_e490910fecb39a565a63778bf3babda7
#
_entry.id   e490910fecb39a565a63778bf3babda7
#
_cell.length_a   1.000
_cell.length_b   1.000
_cell.length_c   1.000
_cell.angle_alpha   90.00
_cell.angle_beta   90.00
_cell.angle_gamma   90.00
#
_symmetry.space_group_name_H-M   'P 1'
#
loop_
_entity.id
_entity.type
_entity.pdbx_description
1 polymer ?
#
loop_
_entity_poly.entity_id
_entity_poly.type
_entity_poly.pdbx_seq_one_letter_code
_entity_poly.pdbx_strand_id
1 'polypeptide(L)' 'MTSKTALQSISKLEQVTAEPPARVTSESLLGARGELLIVHNGREYRLRLTQNGKLILTA' A
#
# COMPACT_ATOMS: atom_id res chain seq x y z
N MET A 1 18.75 21.59 14.01
CA MET A 1 17.96 20.56 14.37
C MET A 1 16.53 20.82 14.26
N THR A 2 16.11 21.96 14.71
CA THR A 2 14.72 22.25 14.54
C THR A 2 14.33 22.32 13.13
N SER A 3 15.25 22.63 12.29
CA SER A 3 14.92 22.68 10.89
C SER A 3 14.38 21.36 10.43
N LYS A 4 14.63 20.34 11.17
CA LYS A 4 14.09 19.08 10.82
C LYS A 4 12.60 19.13 10.71
N THR A 5 11.98 19.83 11.58
CA THR A 5 10.55 19.87 11.59
C THR A 5 9.99 20.42 10.32
N ALA A 6 10.55 21.49 9.88
CA ALA A 6 10.07 22.08 8.65
C ALA A 6 10.41 21.21 7.47
N LEU A 7 11.53 20.58 7.54
CA LEU A 7 11.94 19.76 6.44
C LEU A 7 11.08 18.54 6.31
N GLN A 8 10.44 18.15 7.35
CA GLN A 8 9.66 16.94 7.31
C GLN A 8 8.59 16.99 6.27
N SER A 9 7.93 18.09 6.13
CA SER A 9 6.87 18.15 5.15
C SER A 9 7.42 18.00 3.76
N ILE A 10 8.54 18.60 3.51
CA ILE A 10 9.13 18.50 2.22
C ILE A 10 9.75 17.14 2.02
N SER A 11 10.31 16.63 3.08
CA SER A 11 10.97 15.37 2.97
C SER A 11 9.99 14.26 2.71
N LYS A 12 8.75 14.43 2.96
CA LYS A 12 7.80 13.42 2.63
C LYS A 12 7.81 13.12 1.16
N LEU A 13 7.82 14.14 0.35
CA LEU A 13 7.86 13.94 -1.08
C LEU A 13 9.17 13.31 -1.48
N GLU A 14 10.21 13.72 -0.85
CA GLU A 14 11.50 13.16 -1.17
C GLU A 14 11.60 11.72 -0.75
N GLN A 15 10.96 11.39 0.34
CA GLN A 15 10.97 10.03 0.80
C GLN A 15 10.29 9.12 -0.20
N VAL A 16 9.25 9.59 -0.80
CA VAL A 16 8.56 8.80 -1.80
C VAL A 16 9.49 8.48 -2.95
N THR A 17 10.35 9.41 -3.28
CA THR A 17 11.27 9.18 -4.39
C THR A 17 12.58 8.57 -3.95
N ALA A 18 13.02 8.86 -2.74
CA ALA A 18 14.33 8.44 -2.30
C ALA A 18 14.32 7.08 -1.64
N GLU A 19 13.24 6.75 -0.99
CA GLU A 19 13.17 5.51 -0.25
C GLU A 19 12.39 4.46 -1.03
N PRO A 20 12.79 3.21 -0.92
CA PRO A 20 12.02 2.16 -1.59
C PRO A 20 10.66 2.03 -0.91
N PRO A 21 9.67 1.59 -1.63
CA PRO A 21 8.36 1.40 -1.04
C PRO A 21 8.39 0.27 -0.02
N ALA A 22 7.48 0.33 0.92
CA ALA A 22 7.34 -0.75 1.88
C ALA A 22 6.87 -1.99 1.15
N ARG A 23 7.11 -3.14 1.75
CA ARG A 23 6.75 -4.41 1.14
C ARG A 23 5.83 -5.18 2.04
N VAL A 24 4.95 -5.92 1.42
CA VAL A 24 4.07 -6.81 2.16
C VAL A 24 3.79 -7.99 1.24
N THR A 25 3.67 -9.17 1.81
CA THR A 25 3.38 -10.33 1.00
C THR A 25 1.87 -10.44 0.81
N SER A 26 1.46 -11.02 -0.29
CA SER A 26 0.05 -11.21 -0.54
C SER A 26 -0.54 -12.15 0.50
N GLU A 27 0.22 -13.11 0.93
CA GLU A 27 -0.25 -14.04 1.95
C GLU A 27 -0.58 -13.31 3.23
N SER A 28 0.25 -12.34 3.57
CA SER A 28 0.04 -11.57 4.77
C SER A 28 -1.23 -10.72 4.66
N LEU A 29 -1.50 -10.22 3.48
CA LEU A 29 -2.67 -9.40 3.27
C LEU A 29 -3.95 -10.19 3.17
N LEU A 30 -3.93 -11.22 2.36
CA LEU A 30 -5.15 -11.94 2.02
C LEU A 30 -5.50 -13.04 2.98
N GLY A 31 -4.50 -13.59 3.63
CA GLY A 31 -4.73 -14.70 4.53
C GLY A 31 -5.28 -15.90 3.78
N ALA A 32 -6.04 -16.69 4.47
CA ALA A 32 -6.59 -17.90 3.86
C ALA A 32 -7.75 -17.61 2.94
N ARG A 33 -8.29 -16.41 2.99
CA ARG A 33 -9.47 -16.10 2.18
C ARG A 33 -9.15 -15.80 0.75
N GLY A 34 -7.93 -15.34 0.48
CA GLY A 34 -7.54 -14.98 -0.86
C GLY A 34 -8.22 -13.73 -1.37
N GLU A 35 -8.75 -12.93 -0.47
CA GLU A 35 -9.52 -11.75 -0.83
C GLU A 35 -9.43 -10.72 0.28
N LEU A 36 -9.36 -9.44 -0.10
CA LEU A 36 -9.24 -8.36 0.86
C LEU A 36 -9.96 -7.13 0.32
N LEU A 37 -10.72 -6.48 1.18
CA LEU A 37 -11.35 -5.22 0.81
C LEU A 37 -10.52 -4.08 1.34
N ILE A 38 -10.27 -3.12 0.49
CA ILE A 38 -9.49 -1.93 0.84
C ILE A 38 -10.40 -0.73 0.72
N VAL A 39 -10.55 0.00 1.82
CA VAL A 39 -11.36 1.20 1.80
C VAL A 39 -10.44 2.40 1.62
N HIS A 40 -10.67 3.14 0.56
CA HIS A 40 -9.84 4.29 0.24
C HIS A 40 -10.72 5.46 -0.16
N ASN A 41 -10.71 6.49 0.66
CA ASN A 41 -11.51 7.71 0.41
C ASN A 41 -12.98 7.36 0.21
N GLY A 42 -13.49 6.49 1.06
CA GLY A 42 -14.90 6.12 0.99
C GLY A 42 -15.23 5.16 -0.13
N ARG A 43 -14.26 4.69 -0.86
CA ARG A 43 -14.48 3.75 -1.95
C ARG A 43 -13.86 2.42 -1.59
N GLU A 44 -14.52 1.35 -1.91
CA GLU A 44 -14.03 0.01 -1.62
C GLU A 44 -13.40 -0.59 -2.85
N TYR A 45 -12.21 -1.13 -2.67
CA TYR A 45 -11.51 -1.86 -3.71
C TYR A 45 -11.37 -3.30 -3.24
N ARG A 46 -11.45 -4.21 -4.17
CA ARG A 46 -11.32 -5.62 -3.84
C ARG A 46 -10.05 -6.18 -4.46
N LEU A 47 -9.20 -6.73 -3.60
CA LEU A 47 -7.98 -7.36 -4.04
C LEU A 47 -8.18 -8.87 -3.94
N ARG A 48 -7.95 -9.56 -5.02
CA ARG A 48 -8.20 -11.00 -5.08
C ARG A 48 -7.05 -11.73 -5.69
N LEU A 49 -6.90 -12.98 -5.28
CA LEU A 49 -5.91 -13.87 -5.86
C LEU A 49 -6.61 -14.79 -6.84
N THR A 50 -6.09 -14.87 -8.05
CA THR A 50 -6.69 -15.71 -9.07
C THR A 50 -6.11 -17.10 -8.99
N GLN A 51 -6.74 -18.00 -9.71
CA GLN A 51 -6.27 -19.39 -9.75
C GLN A 51 -4.89 -19.50 -10.35
N ASN A 52 -4.53 -18.56 -11.19
CA ASN A 52 -3.22 -18.57 -11.81
C ASN A 52 -2.16 -17.93 -10.94
N GLY A 53 -2.50 -17.59 -9.73
CA GLY A 53 -1.54 -17.02 -8.81
C GLY A 53 -1.27 -15.56 -9.04
N LYS A 54 -2.16 -14.86 -9.72
CA LYS A 54 -2.01 -13.44 -9.96
C LYS A 54 -2.96 -12.65 -9.09
N LEU A 55 -2.60 -11.41 -8.83
CA LEU A 55 -3.43 -10.53 -8.04
C LEU A 55 -4.19 -9.59 -8.96
N ILE A 56 -5.46 -9.38 -8.66
CA ILE A 56 -6.26 -8.40 -9.37
C ILE A 56 -6.90 -7.47 -8.38
N LEU A 57 -7.02 -6.22 -8.77
CA LEU A 57 -7.64 -5.19 -7.95
C LEU A 57 -8.80 -4.60 -8.73
N THR A 58 -9.98 -4.60 -8.13
CA THR A 58 -11.15 -4.03 -8.76
C THR A 58 -11.78 -3.02 -7.84
N ALA A 59 -12.45 -2.05 -8.41
CA ALA A 59 -13.11 -1.01 -7.62
C ALA A 59 -14.61 -1.24 -7.60
#